data_69e4eda521e63c8db765be1ea4f1b9d8
#
_entry.id   69e4eda521e63c8db765be1ea4f1b9d8
#
_cell.length_a   1.000
_cell.length_b   1.000
_cell.length_c   1.000
_cell.angle_alpha   90.00
_cell.angle_beta   90.00
_cell.angle_gamma   90.00
#
_symmetry.space_group_name_H-M   'P 1'
#
loop_
_entity.id
_entity.type
_entity.pdbx_description
1 polymer ?
#
loop_
_entity_poly.entity_id
_entity_poly.type
_entity_poly.pdbx_seq_one_letter_code
_entity_poly.pdbx_strand_id
1 'polypeptide(L)'
;MGERVLAVIPARFGSTRLPGKPLARIAGKPMVQHVYERVRQVQGVDRVCVATDDDRIARVVEAFGGEVVKTSSEHRCGTDRVAEVARGSDATLVLNVQGDMPFVEPATVEAVLALLLADPSLPMATAKVPIFDRIAWENPHVVKVVTDRRGQALYFSRSPIPFWRAGEPSGPWGFKHLGIYGFRREFLLEFAALPPTDLERAESLEQLRALEHGYRIGVAEVQEGVGIEIDTPEDLERAEEVLRADGPQ
;
A
#
# COMPACT_ATOMS: atom_id res chain seq x y z
N MET A 1 -0.62 9.00 -26.69
CA MET A 1 -1.18 7.72 -26.20
C MET A 1 -1.57 7.97 -24.75
N GLY A 2 -2.73 7.47 -24.29
CA GLY A 2 -3.14 7.57 -22.88
C GLY A 2 -2.23 6.76 -21.97
N GLU A 3 -2.21 7.10 -20.67
CA GLU A 3 -1.54 6.28 -19.66
C GLU A 3 -2.23 4.91 -19.55
N ARG A 4 -1.47 3.86 -19.34
CA ARG A 4 -1.97 2.51 -19.05
C ARG A 4 -1.64 2.17 -17.60
N VAL A 5 -2.67 1.88 -16.82
CA VAL A 5 -2.58 1.71 -15.37
C VAL A 5 -2.76 0.25 -14.98
N LEU A 6 -1.72 -0.32 -14.38
CA LEU A 6 -1.71 -1.67 -13.83
C LEU A 6 -1.74 -1.60 -12.31
N ALA A 7 -2.72 -2.23 -11.67
CA ALA A 7 -2.72 -2.45 -10.24
C ALA A 7 -2.23 -3.88 -9.92
N VAL A 8 -1.24 -4.00 -9.06
CA VAL A 8 -0.65 -5.27 -8.63
C VAL A 8 -0.85 -5.43 -7.14
N ILE A 9 -1.35 -6.58 -6.75
CA ILE A 9 -1.55 -6.99 -5.35
C ILE A 9 -0.50 -8.07 -5.04
N PRO A 10 0.63 -7.74 -4.41
CA PRO A 10 1.62 -8.73 -4.03
C PRO A 10 1.08 -9.61 -2.91
N ALA A 11 1.17 -10.93 -3.08
CA ALA A 11 0.70 -11.90 -2.10
C ALA A 11 1.72 -13.02 -1.92
N ARG A 12 2.19 -13.23 -0.68
CA ARG A 12 3.09 -14.34 -0.33
C ARG A 12 2.49 -15.20 0.76
N PHE A 13 2.74 -16.49 0.71
CA PHE A 13 2.25 -17.40 1.75
C PHE A 13 3.03 -17.29 3.06
N GLY A 14 4.33 -17.01 2.98
CA GLY A 14 5.25 -16.94 4.11
C GLY A 14 5.11 -15.64 4.91
N SER A 15 4.08 -15.54 5.73
CA SER A 15 3.96 -14.51 6.78
C SER A 15 4.33 -15.12 8.13
N THR A 16 5.20 -14.46 8.90
CA THR A 16 5.66 -14.96 10.21
C THR A 16 4.59 -14.84 11.30
N ARG A 17 3.80 -13.77 11.27
CA ARG A 17 2.76 -13.47 12.28
C ARG A 17 1.43 -14.16 11.97
N LEU A 18 1.09 -14.31 10.69
CA LEU A 18 -0.13 -14.97 10.23
C LEU A 18 0.17 -15.83 9.00
N PRO A 19 0.62 -17.09 9.16
CA PRO A 19 0.93 -17.97 8.02
C PRO A 19 -0.27 -18.17 7.10
N GLY A 20 -0.05 -18.06 5.79
CA GLY A 20 -1.12 -18.15 4.82
C GLY A 20 -2.07 -16.95 4.81
N LYS A 21 -1.66 -15.81 5.36
CA LYS A 21 -2.42 -14.56 5.48
C LYS A 21 -3.31 -14.21 4.28
N PRO A 22 -2.86 -14.27 3.00
CA PRO A 22 -3.73 -13.95 1.86
C PRO A 22 -4.93 -14.88 1.71
N LEU A 23 -4.86 -16.09 2.27
CA LEU A 23 -5.92 -17.11 2.23
C LEU A 23 -6.79 -17.14 3.49
N ALA A 24 -6.43 -16.37 4.53
CA ALA A 24 -7.26 -16.20 5.73
C ALA A 24 -8.64 -15.67 5.32
N ARG A 25 -9.69 -16.21 5.94
CA ARG A 25 -11.06 -15.87 5.56
C ARG A 25 -11.60 -14.76 6.44
N ILE A 26 -12.27 -13.80 5.79
CA ILE A 26 -13.02 -12.73 6.43
C ILE A 26 -14.43 -12.81 5.86
N ALA A 27 -15.43 -13.01 6.71
CA ALA A 27 -16.82 -13.24 6.29
C ALA A 27 -16.95 -14.30 5.17
N GLY A 28 -16.18 -15.39 5.28
CA GLY A 28 -16.22 -16.51 4.33
C GLY A 28 -15.39 -16.33 3.06
N LYS A 29 -14.93 -15.14 2.70
CA LYS A 29 -14.08 -14.86 1.53
C LYS A 29 -12.59 -14.80 1.91
N PRO A 30 -11.66 -15.29 1.07
CA PRO A 30 -10.23 -15.09 1.27
C PRO A 30 -9.86 -13.60 1.32
N MET A 31 -8.90 -13.21 2.18
CA MET A 31 -8.46 -11.82 2.29
C MET A 31 -8.03 -11.23 0.95
N VAL A 32 -7.26 -11.98 0.15
CA VAL A 32 -6.81 -11.53 -1.18
C VAL A 32 -7.98 -11.25 -2.12
N GLN A 33 -9.10 -11.93 -1.98
CA GLN A 33 -10.31 -11.67 -2.77
C GLN A 33 -10.95 -10.33 -2.40
N HIS A 34 -11.03 -10.00 -1.11
CA HIS A 34 -11.52 -8.70 -0.67
C HIS A 34 -10.69 -7.55 -1.27
N VAL A 35 -9.35 -7.64 -1.17
CA VAL A 35 -8.46 -6.63 -1.77
C VAL A 35 -8.67 -6.54 -3.27
N TYR A 36 -8.71 -7.69 -3.97
CA TYR A 36 -8.87 -7.73 -5.42
C TYR A 36 -10.20 -7.10 -5.88
N GLU A 37 -11.31 -7.45 -5.23
CA GLU A 37 -12.64 -6.90 -5.53
C GLU A 37 -12.70 -5.37 -5.31
N ARG A 38 -12.04 -4.85 -4.28
CA ARG A 38 -11.94 -3.41 -4.02
C ARG A 38 -11.09 -2.69 -5.06
N VAL A 39 -9.91 -3.22 -5.37
CA VAL A 39 -9.00 -2.63 -6.37
C VAL A 39 -9.62 -2.64 -7.78
N ARG A 40 -10.45 -3.63 -8.09
CA ARG A 40 -11.22 -3.69 -9.34
C ARG A 40 -12.23 -2.56 -9.51
N GLN A 41 -12.64 -1.89 -8.43
CA GLN A 41 -13.58 -0.76 -8.46
C GLN A 41 -12.88 0.59 -8.70
N VAL A 42 -11.55 0.64 -8.62
CA VAL A 42 -10.76 1.86 -8.79
C VAL A 42 -10.90 2.40 -10.21
N GLN A 43 -11.35 3.64 -10.34
CA GLN A 43 -11.49 4.28 -11.63
C GLN A 43 -10.12 4.59 -12.26
N GLY A 44 -10.00 4.36 -13.56
CA GLY A 44 -8.76 4.62 -14.30
C GLY A 44 -7.73 3.49 -14.23
N VAL A 45 -8.04 2.36 -13.59
CA VAL A 45 -7.21 1.14 -13.64
C VAL A 45 -7.65 0.27 -14.81
N ASP A 46 -6.72 -0.05 -15.71
CA ASP A 46 -6.99 -0.86 -16.90
C ASP A 46 -6.90 -2.36 -16.59
N ARG A 47 -6.00 -2.75 -15.66
CA ARG A 47 -5.75 -4.15 -15.34
C ARG A 47 -5.42 -4.31 -13.86
N VAL A 48 -5.96 -5.36 -13.23
CA VAL A 48 -5.66 -5.75 -11.84
C VAL A 48 -5.17 -7.19 -11.83
N CYS A 49 -4.05 -7.46 -11.16
CA CYS A 49 -3.57 -8.83 -10.97
C CYS A 49 -3.02 -9.06 -9.55
N VAL A 50 -3.04 -10.31 -9.14
CA VAL A 50 -2.35 -10.78 -7.93
C VAL A 50 -1.01 -11.37 -8.34
N ALA A 51 0.07 -10.87 -7.75
CA ALA A 51 1.42 -11.36 -7.97
C ALA A 51 1.83 -12.31 -6.85
N THR A 52 2.12 -13.57 -7.17
CA THR A 52 2.47 -14.59 -6.17
C THR A 52 3.43 -15.64 -6.71
N ASP A 53 4.22 -16.22 -5.83
CA ASP A 53 5.04 -17.42 -6.07
C ASP A 53 4.34 -18.72 -5.64
N ASP A 54 3.25 -18.63 -4.87
CA ASP A 54 2.59 -19.76 -4.24
C ASP A 54 1.39 -20.27 -5.05
N ASP A 55 1.39 -21.56 -5.36
CA ASP A 55 0.32 -22.20 -6.15
C ASP A 55 -1.03 -22.28 -5.42
N ARG A 56 -1.02 -22.26 -4.07
CA ARG A 56 -2.26 -22.26 -3.28
C ARG A 56 -2.98 -20.92 -3.43
N ILE A 57 -2.22 -19.81 -3.40
CA ILE A 57 -2.76 -18.47 -3.62
C ILE A 57 -3.24 -18.35 -5.06
N ALA A 58 -2.44 -18.80 -6.04
CA ALA A 58 -2.80 -18.75 -7.45
C ALA A 58 -4.14 -19.44 -7.70
N ARG A 59 -4.30 -20.70 -7.25
CA ARG A 59 -5.53 -21.46 -7.42
C ARG A 59 -6.75 -20.78 -6.80
N VAL A 60 -6.61 -20.15 -5.63
CA VAL A 60 -7.70 -19.43 -4.97
C VAL A 60 -8.09 -18.19 -5.77
N VAL A 61 -7.09 -17.44 -6.28
CA VAL A 61 -7.36 -16.24 -7.11
C VAL A 61 -8.05 -16.62 -8.42
N GLU A 62 -7.60 -17.67 -9.10
CA GLU A 62 -8.22 -18.20 -10.31
C GLU A 62 -9.66 -18.68 -10.05
N ALA A 63 -9.90 -19.30 -8.89
CA ALA A 63 -11.22 -19.84 -8.52
C ALA A 63 -12.31 -18.76 -8.38
N PHE A 64 -11.94 -17.52 -7.98
CA PHE A 64 -12.88 -16.39 -7.97
C PHE A 64 -12.82 -15.52 -9.24
N GLY A 65 -12.10 -15.96 -10.28
CA GLY A 65 -11.98 -15.26 -11.56
C GLY A 65 -11.00 -14.10 -11.55
N GLY A 66 -10.10 -14.03 -10.57
CA GLY A 66 -9.03 -13.06 -10.50
C GLY A 66 -7.87 -13.41 -11.44
N GLU A 67 -7.13 -12.40 -11.88
CA GLU A 67 -5.94 -12.59 -12.68
C GLU A 67 -4.72 -12.85 -11.78
N VAL A 68 -3.90 -13.85 -12.13
CA VAL A 68 -2.67 -14.21 -11.43
C VAL A 68 -1.47 -14.02 -12.33
N VAL A 69 -0.41 -13.45 -11.77
CA VAL A 69 0.93 -13.45 -12.38
C VAL A 69 1.88 -14.19 -11.45
N LYS A 70 2.45 -15.29 -11.95
CA LYS A 70 3.47 -16.03 -11.20
C LYS A 70 4.78 -15.28 -11.24
N THR A 71 5.40 -15.16 -10.07
CA THR A 71 6.64 -14.41 -9.86
C THR A 71 7.65 -15.23 -9.09
N SER A 72 8.92 -14.81 -9.10
CA SER A 72 10.00 -15.50 -8.39
C SER A 72 9.74 -15.58 -6.88
N SER A 73 10.15 -16.68 -6.27
CA SER A 73 10.20 -16.86 -4.81
C SER A 73 11.36 -16.11 -4.14
N GLU A 74 12.34 -15.65 -4.94
CA GLU A 74 13.56 -14.97 -4.45
C GLU A 74 13.32 -13.50 -4.02
N HIS A 75 12.15 -12.94 -4.29
CA HIS A 75 11.83 -11.57 -3.93
C HIS A 75 11.82 -11.34 -2.42
N ARG A 76 12.54 -10.32 -1.99
CA ARG A 76 12.69 -9.95 -0.57
C ARG A 76 11.47 -9.17 -0.06
N CYS A 77 10.85 -8.35 -0.92
CA CYS A 77 9.71 -7.50 -0.56
C CYS A 77 8.60 -7.54 -1.61
N GLY A 78 7.45 -6.91 -1.28
CA GLY A 78 6.31 -6.80 -2.19
C GLY A 78 6.64 -5.97 -3.43
N THR A 79 7.40 -4.90 -3.29
CA THR A 79 7.76 -3.99 -4.38
C THR A 79 8.63 -4.67 -5.45
N ASP A 80 9.58 -5.53 -5.06
CA ASP A 80 10.38 -6.31 -6.02
C ASP A 80 9.47 -7.21 -6.88
N ARG A 81 8.47 -7.83 -6.26
CA ARG A 81 7.47 -8.66 -6.92
C ARG A 81 6.60 -7.86 -7.90
N VAL A 82 6.18 -6.67 -7.48
CA VAL A 82 5.43 -5.73 -8.34
C VAL A 82 6.28 -5.28 -9.53
N ALA A 83 7.57 -5.01 -9.31
CA ALA A 83 8.50 -4.63 -10.37
C ALA A 83 8.72 -5.75 -11.39
N GLU A 84 8.73 -7.03 -10.99
CA GLU A 84 8.79 -8.16 -11.92
C GLU A 84 7.58 -8.17 -12.85
N VAL A 85 6.37 -8.04 -12.29
CA VAL A 85 5.14 -7.96 -13.09
C VAL A 85 5.15 -6.77 -14.03
N ALA A 86 5.57 -5.60 -13.53
CA ALA A 86 5.65 -4.36 -14.31
C ALA A 86 6.62 -4.48 -15.50
N ARG A 87 7.74 -5.22 -15.33
CA ARG A 87 8.73 -5.44 -16.38
C ARG A 87 8.14 -6.19 -17.56
N GLY A 88 7.27 -7.15 -17.32
CA GLY A 88 6.57 -7.96 -18.33
C GLY A 88 5.29 -7.30 -18.88
N SER A 89 4.97 -6.06 -18.51
CA SER A 89 3.76 -5.35 -18.93
C SER A 89 4.07 -4.16 -19.81
N ASP A 90 3.02 -3.64 -20.45
CA ASP A 90 3.05 -2.41 -21.24
C ASP A 90 2.46 -1.21 -20.46
N ALA A 91 2.24 -1.36 -19.15
CA ALA A 91 1.78 -0.31 -18.27
C ALA A 91 2.77 0.86 -18.22
N THR A 92 2.27 2.07 -18.10
CA THR A 92 3.05 3.29 -17.88
C THR A 92 3.02 3.71 -16.42
N LEU A 93 1.91 3.40 -15.73
CA LEU A 93 1.71 3.61 -14.29
C LEU A 93 1.42 2.27 -13.60
N VAL A 94 1.99 2.07 -12.42
CA VAL A 94 1.83 0.85 -11.63
C VAL A 94 1.40 1.22 -10.22
N LEU A 95 0.29 0.65 -9.78
CA LEU A 95 -0.19 0.75 -8.41
C LEU A 95 0.21 -0.52 -7.64
N ASN A 96 0.80 -0.35 -6.48
CA ASN A 96 1.12 -1.42 -5.53
C ASN A 96 0.15 -1.32 -4.35
N VAL A 97 -0.82 -2.22 -4.28
CA VAL A 97 -1.80 -2.29 -3.19
C VAL A 97 -1.54 -3.56 -2.38
N GLN A 98 -1.22 -3.40 -1.11
CA GLN A 98 -0.80 -4.53 -0.27
C GLN A 98 -1.95 -5.53 -0.06
N GLY A 99 -1.63 -6.82 -0.08
CA GLY A 99 -2.60 -7.91 0.07
C GLY A 99 -3.22 -8.06 1.47
N ASP A 100 -2.84 -7.20 2.42
CA ASP A 100 -3.33 -7.14 3.80
C ASP A 100 -4.28 -5.97 4.09
N MET A 101 -4.76 -5.32 3.05
CA MET A 101 -5.68 -4.18 3.13
C MET A 101 -7.09 -4.55 2.58
N PRO A 102 -7.82 -5.49 3.21
CA PRO A 102 -9.10 -5.98 2.68
C PRO A 102 -10.19 -4.91 2.64
N PHE A 103 -10.01 -3.82 3.38
CA PHE A 103 -10.94 -2.68 3.45
C PHE A 103 -10.40 -1.43 2.75
N VAL A 104 -9.42 -1.58 1.86
CA VAL A 104 -8.91 -0.44 1.09
C VAL A 104 -10.05 0.27 0.35
N GLU A 105 -10.17 1.58 0.56
CA GLU A 105 -11.17 2.37 -0.16
C GLU A 105 -10.67 2.68 -1.58
N PRO A 106 -11.47 2.39 -2.62
CA PRO A 106 -11.10 2.69 -4.02
C PRO A 106 -10.68 4.16 -4.19
N ALA A 107 -11.39 5.09 -3.55
CA ALA A 107 -11.09 6.52 -3.59
C ALA A 107 -9.69 6.87 -3.08
N THR A 108 -9.15 6.10 -2.12
CA THR A 108 -7.77 6.28 -1.63
C THR A 108 -6.75 5.91 -2.72
N VAL A 109 -6.99 4.83 -3.44
CA VAL A 109 -6.13 4.40 -4.55
C VAL A 109 -6.23 5.38 -5.72
N GLU A 110 -7.43 5.87 -6.01
CA GLU A 110 -7.69 6.91 -7.02
C GLU A 110 -6.96 8.22 -6.70
N ALA A 111 -6.93 8.63 -5.42
CA ALA A 111 -6.19 9.82 -5.00
C ALA A 111 -4.68 9.71 -5.25
N VAL A 112 -4.10 8.52 -5.02
CA VAL A 112 -2.69 8.24 -5.35
C VAL A 112 -2.45 8.29 -6.86
N LEU A 113 -3.33 7.67 -7.65
CA LEU A 113 -3.26 7.67 -9.11
C LEU A 113 -3.37 9.10 -9.66
N ALA A 114 -4.28 9.91 -9.12
CA ALA A 114 -4.51 11.29 -9.56
C ALA A 114 -3.26 12.17 -9.44
N LEU A 115 -2.43 11.98 -8.40
CA LEU A 115 -1.15 12.71 -8.27
C LEU A 115 -0.19 12.40 -9.43
N LEU A 116 -0.08 11.14 -9.84
CA LEU A 116 0.77 10.73 -10.95
C LEU A 116 0.23 11.24 -12.30
N LEU A 117 -1.09 11.25 -12.46
CA LEU A 117 -1.71 11.78 -13.69
C LEU A 117 -1.55 13.29 -13.78
N ALA A 118 -1.62 14.02 -12.66
CA ALA A 118 -1.50 15.48 -12.62
C ALA A 118 -0.05 15.98 -12.83
N ASP A 119 0.97 15.23 -12.36
CA ASP A 119 2.38 15.60 -12.52
C ASP A 119 3.17 14.49 -13.24
N PRO A 120 3.39 14.59 -14.56
CA PRO A 120 4.19 13.62 -15.31
C PRO A 120 5.64 13.47 -14.84
N SER A 121 6.17 14.43 -14.09
CA SER A 121 7.53 14.38 -13.53
C SER A 121 7.59 13.75 -12.14
N LEU A 122 6.45 13.43 -11.53
CA LEU A 122 6.39 12.75 -10.23
C LEU A 122 6.67 11.26 -10.41
N PRO A 123 7.76 10.71 -9.84
CA PRO A 123 8.12 9.31 -10.03
C PRO A 123 7.30 8.35 -9.17
N MET A 124 6.88 8.82 -7.97
CA MET A 124 6.23 8.00 -6.95
C MET A 124 5.18 8.80 -6.19
N ALA A 125 4.09 8.15 -5.84
CA ALA A 125 3.04 8.72 -5.01
C ALA A 125 2.57 7.71 -3.94
N THR A 126 2.02 8.23 -2.83
CA THR A 126 1.41 7.47 -1.75
C THR A 126 0.28 8.29 -1.12
N ALA A 127 -0.29 7.82 0.00
CA ALA A 127 -1.36 8.53 0.69
C ALA A 127 -1.10 8.69 2.19
N LYS A 128 -1.82 9.62 2.81
CA LYS A 128 -1.85 9.86 4.25
C LYS A 128 -3.26 10.16 4.74
N VAL A 129 -3.50 9.88 6.01
CA VAL A 129 -4.76 10.21 6.71
C VAL A 129 -4.45 10.89 8.05
N PRO A 130 -5.24 11.87 8.51
CA PRO A 130 -4.97 12.56 9.77
C PRO A 130 -5.10 11.61 10.99
N ILE A 131 -4.25 11.81 12.00
CA ILE A 131 -4.27 11.11 13.28
C ILE A 131 -4.75 12.08 14.36
N PHE A 132 -5.93 11.86 14.92
CA PHE A 132 -6.48 12.66 16.03
C PHE A 132 -6.24 12.01 17.39
N ASP A 133 -5.95 10.69 17.42
CA ASP A 133 -5.63 9.96 18.63
C ASP A 133 -4.14 10.02 18.94
N ARG A 134 -3.78 10.53 20.11
CA ARG A 134 -2.40 10.61 20.60
C ARG A 134 -1.75 9.24 20.73
N ILE A 135 -2.50 8.23 21.19
CA ILE A 135 -1.97 6.87 21.37
C ILE A 135 -1.55 6.29 20.01
N ALA A 136 -2.40 6.47 18.97
CA ALA A 136 -2.06 6.07 17.61
C ALA A 136 -0.84 6.83 17.07
N TRP A 137 -0.72 8.16 17.37
CA TRP A 137 0.43 8.94 16.93
C TRP A 137 1.74 8.52 17.60
N GLU A 138 1.72 8.15 18.90
CA GLU A 138 2.88 7.64 19.64
C GLU A 138 3.23 6.19 19.27
N ASN A 139 2.31 5.43 18.66
CA ASN A 139 2.51 4.03 18.32
C ASN A 139 3.54 3.86 17.18
N PRO A 140 4.68 3.14 17.39
CA PRO A 140 5.70 2.92 16.35
C PRO A 140 5.24 2.00 15.21
N HIS A 141 4.14 1.27 15.36
CA HIS A 141 3.55 0.47 14.29
C HIS A 141 2.71 1.33 13.32
N VAL A 142 2.26 2.50 13.75
CA VAL A 142 1.65 3.51 12.90
C VAL A 142 2.74 4.38 12.31
N VAL A 143 3.05 4.21 11.04
CA VAL A 143 4.05 5.04 10.36
C VAL A 143 3.51 6.44 10.15
N LYS A 144 4.27 7.46 10.55
CA LYS A 144 3.92 8.87 10.33
C LYS A 144 4.60 9.41 9.08
N VAL A 145 3.98 10.40 8.45
CA VAL A 145 4.57 11.15 7.33
C VAL A 145 4.36 12.65 7.55
N VAL A 146 5.40 13.42 7.29
CA VAL A 146 5.33 14.87 7.20
C VAL A 146 5.54 15.31 5.75
N THR A 147 4.79 16.32 5.32
CA THR A 147 4.82 16.80 3.94
C THR A 147 5.11 18.29 3.88
N ASP A 148 5.64 18.74 2.76
CA ASP A 148 5.71 20.16 2.45
C ASP A 148 4.31 20.71 2.07
N ARG A 149 4.26 22.03 1.77
CA ARG A 149 3.02 22.70 1.37
C ARG A 149 2.48 22.28 -0.01
N ARG A 150 3.28 21.55 -0.80
CA ARG A 150 2.91 21.01 -2.10
C ARG A 150 2.44 19.58 -2.00
N GLY A 151 2.38 19.00 -0.78
CA GLY A 151 2.02 17.62 -0.56
C GLY A 151 3.13 16.63 -0.91
N GLN A 152 4.40 17.07 -0.95
CA GLN A 152 5.53 16.16 -1.14
C GLN A 152 6.07 15.70 0.20
N ALA A 153 6.42 14.41 0.31
CA ALA A 153 6.98 13.86 1.53
C ALA A 153 8.31 14.52 1.88
N LEU A 154 8.44 14.96 3.13
CA LEU A 154 9.70 15.40 3.72
C LEU A 154 10.39 14.26 4.44
N TYR A 155 9.63 13.45 5.18
CA TYR A 155 10.14 12.29 5.89
C TYR A 155 9.00 11.35 6.32
N PHE A 156 9.35 10.06 6.46
CA PHE A 156 8.51 9.01 7.07
C PHE A 156 9.20 8.48 8.30
N SER A 157 8.47 8.27 9.40
CA SER A 157 9.06 7.76 10.63
C SER A 157 8.09 6.91 11.46
N ARG A 158 8.65 5.96 12.17
CA ARG A 158 7.94 5.25 13.27
C ARG A 158 7.86 6.10 14.52
N SER A 159 8.78 7.05 14.70
CA SER A 159 8.72 8.03 15.77
C SER A 159 7.53 8.98 15.61
N PRO A 160 7.00 9.54 16.71
CA PRO A 160 5.94 10.55 16.65
C PRO A 160 6.48 11.85 16.04
N ILE A 161 6.10 12.13 14.81
CA ILE A 161 6.40 13.36 14.07
C ILE A 161 5.11 14.01 13.53
N PRO A 162 5.06 15.40 13.49
CA PRO A 162 6.04 16.37 13.97
C PRO A 162 6.09 16.43 15.51
N PHE A 163 7.19 16.94 16.09
CA PHE A 163 7.26 17.16 17.54
C PHE A 163 6.48 18.43 17.93
N TRP A 164 5.53 18.28 18.83
CA TRP A 164 4.71 19.39 19.33
C TRP A 164 5.33 20.04 20.56
N ARG A 165 6.21 21.03 20.35
CA ARG A 165 6.92 21.71 21.43
C ARG A 165 5.98 22.52 22.35
N ALA A 166 4.90 23.06 21.81
CA ALA A 166 3.95 23.90 22.55
C ALA A 166 2.83 23.11 23.29
N GLY A 167 2.89 21.78 23.25
CA GLY A 167 1.85 20.91 23.82
C GLY A 167 0.88 20.39 22.76
N GLU A 168 -0.38 20.13 23.16
CA GLU A 168 -1.37 19.53 22.26
C GLU A 168 -1.74 20.44 21.08
N PRO A 169 -1.84 19.87 19.83
CA PRO A 169 -2.28 20.65 18.68
C PRO A 169 -3.78 20.93 18.72
N SER A 170 -4.22 21.99 18.06
CA SER A 170 -5.64 22.29 17.83
C SER A 170 -6.27 21.47 16.67
N GLY A 171 -5.49 20.61 16.04
CA GLY A 171 -5.85 19.74 14.91
C GLY A 171 -5.30 18.34 15.09
N PRO A 172 -5.02 17.61 14.00
CA PRO A 172 -4.44 16.27 14.10
C PRO A 172 -3.04 16.31 14.73
N TRP A 173 -2.67 15.26 15.47
CA TRP A 173 -1.33 15.06 16.02
C TRP A 173 -0.28 14.90 14.93
N GLY A 174 -0.66 14.33 13.80
CA GLY A 174 0.17 14.06 12.65
C GLY A 174 -0.64 13.36 11.57
N PHE A 175 0.05 12.73 10.64
CA PHE A 175 -0.58 11.98 9.57
C PHE A 175 -0.03 10.56 9.53
N LYS A 176 -0.93 9.56 9.51
CA LYS A 176 -0.58 8.17 9.24
C LYS A 176 -0.30 8.03 7.75
N HIS A 177 0.83 7.47 7.41
CA HIS A 177 1.14 6.98 6.07
C HIS A 177 0.32 5.72 5.76
N LEU A 178 -0.23 5.65 4.56
CA LEU A 178 -0.94 4.48 4.04
C LEU A 178 -0.04 3.76 3.03
N GLY A 179 0.21 2.47 3.23
CA GLY A 179 1.14 1.65 2.43
C GLY A 179 0.66 1.33 1.01
N ILE A 180 -0.06 2.24 0.37
CA ILE A 180 -0.44 2.18 -1.03
C ILE A 180 0.52 3.04 -1.82
N TYR A 181 1.06 2.50 -2.91
CA TYR A 181 1.99 3.26 -3.74
C TYR A 181 1.57 3.26 -5.20
N GLY A 182 1.75 4.40 -5.83
CA GLY A 182 1.74 4.55 -7.27
C GLY A 182 3.13 4.89 -7.78
N PHE A 183 3.51 4.34 -8.91
CA PHE A 183 4.81 4.53 -9.53
C PHE A 183 4.67 4.83 -11.02
N ARG A 184 5.57 5.66 -11.55
CA ARG A 184 5.93 5.53 -12.96
C ARG A 184 6.64 4.21 -13.14
N ARG A 185 6.26 3.44 -14.16
CA ARG A 185 6.84 2.11 -14.41
C ARG A 185 8.36 2.14 -14.48
N GLU A 186 8.93 3.09 -15.20
CA GLU A 186 10.38 3.22 -15.35
C GLU A 186 11.06 3.45 -14.00
N PHE A 187 10.48 4.33 -13.17
CA PHE A 187 10.99 4.57 -11.82
C PHE A 187 10.85 3.34 -10.93
N LEU A 188 9.75 2.59 -11.00
CA LEU A 188 9.59 1.36 -10.22
C LEU A 188 10.71 0.34 -10.53
N LEU A 189 11.05 0.19 -11.82
CA LEU A 189 12.13 -0.72 -12.23
C LEU A 189 13.51 -0.24 -11.76
N GLU A 190 13.74 1.06 -11.75
CA GLU A 190 14.94 1.68 -11.18
C GLU A 190 14.97 1.51 -9.66
N PHE A 191 13.88 1.84 -8.96
CA PHE A 191 13.75 1.75 -7.51
C PHE A 191 14.02 0.35 -6.97
N ALA A 192 13.50 -0.69 -7.64
CA ALA A 192 13.75 -2.07 -7.26
C ALA A 192 15.23 -2.49 -7.42
N ALA A 193 16.01 -1.78 -8.26
CA ALA A 193 17.44 -2.02 -8.45
C ALA A 193 18.33 -1.18 -7.50
N LEU A 194 17.77 -0.15 -6.83
CA LEU A 194 18.52 0.67 -5.88
C LEU A 194 18.93 -0.14 -4.65
N PRO A 195 20.16 0.06 -4.15
CA PRO A 195 20.58 -0.58 -2.91
C PRO A 195 19.82 -0.01 -1.71
N PRO A 196 19.52 -0.84 -0.68
CA PRO A 196 18.95 -0.36 0.57
C PRO A 196 19.81 0.71 1.24
N THR A 197 19.15 1.75 1.78
CA THR A 197 19.78 2.93 2.37
C THR A 197 19.81 2.90 3.90
N ASP A 198 20.49 3.84 4.54
CA ASP A 198 20.66 3.83 5.99
C ASP A 198 19.38 4.17 6.75
N LEU A 199 18.60 5.15 6.29
CA LEU A 199 17.31 5.50 6.90
C LEU A 199 16.27 4.41 6.66
N GLU A 200 16.26 3.80 5.46
CA GLU A 200 15.42 2.63 5.17
C GLU A 200 15.67 1.50 6.18
N ARG A 201 16.96 1.19 6.45
CA ARG A 201 17.32 0.15 7.42
C ARG A 201 16.94 0.52 8.85
N ALA A 202 17.19 1.78 9.24
CA ALA A 202 16.95 2.26 10.58
C ALA A 202 15.45 2.23 10.94
N GLU A 203 14.60 2.71 10.04
CA GLU A 203 13.15 2.79 10.22
C GLU A 203 12.42 1.52 9.75
N SER A 204 13.09 0.64 8.97
CA SER A 204 12.47 -0.47 8.24
C SER A 204 11.29 0.03 7.38
N LEU A 205 11.54 1.09 6.60
CA LEU A 205 10.60 1.78 5.73
C LEU A 205 11.20 1.92 4.33
N GLU A 206 10.75 1.10 3.39
CA GLU A 206 11.30 1.00 2.03
C GLU A 206 11.25 2.32 1.26
N GLN A 207 10.20 3.12 1.42
CA GLN A 207 10.02 4.40 0.73
C GLN A 207 11.09 5.45 1.08
N LEU A 208 11.79 5.30 2.20
CA LEU A 208 12.92 6.17 2.55
C LEU A 208 14.08 6.02 1.58
N ARG A 209 14.25 4.85 0.93
CA ARG A 209 15.21 4.65 -0.14
C ARG A 209 15.03 5.68 -1.26
N ALA A 210 13.78 5.93 -1.67
CA ALA A 210 13.52 6.95 -2.70
C ALA A 210 13.94 8.35 -2.24
N LEU A 211 13.60 8.76 -1.01
CA LEU A 211 13.98 10.07 -0.48
C LEU A 211 15.49 10.24 -0.35
N GLU A 212 16.21 9.23 0.14
CA GLU A 212 17.66 9.28 0.30
C GLU A 212 18.41 9.34 -1.04
N HIS A 213 17.80 8.80 -2.11
CA HIS A 213 18.33 8.95 -3.48
C HIS A 213 17.84 10.24 -4.16
N GLY A 214 17.15 11.13 -3.44
CA GLY A 214 16.73 12.45 -3.94
C GLY A 214 15.47 12.44 -4.79
N TYR A 215 14.72 11.34 -4.84
CA TYR A 215 13.45 11.27 -5.54
C TYR A 215 12.32 11.86 -4.71
N ARG A 216 11.37 12.50 -5.40
CA ARG A 216 10.18 13.07 -4.77
C ARG A 216 9.11 12.00 -4.62
N ILE A 217 8.36 12.09 -3.52
CA ILE A 217 7.18 11.27 -3.28
C ILE A 217 5.99 12.20 -3.06
N GLY A 218 5.00 12.19 -3.95
CA GLY A 218 3.74 12.88 -3.74
C GLY A 218 2.89 12.13 -2.71
N VAL A 219 2.22 12.87 -1.84
CA VAL A 219 1.40 12.29 -0.77
C VAL A 219 -0.02 12.84 -0.84
N ALA A 220 -0.97 12.03 -1.26
CA ALA A 220 -2.39 12.39 -1.26
C ALA A 220 -2.91 12.40 0.18
N GLU A 221 -3.61 13.47 0.57
CA GLU A 221 -4.34 13.49 1.84
C GLU A 221 -5.76 13.01 1.60
N VAL A 222 -6.16 11.96 2.34
CA VAL A 222 -7.48 11.37 2.24
C VAL A 222 -8.21 11.45 3.58
N GLN A 223 -9.54 11.42 3.53
CA GLN A 223 -10.38 11.51 4.74
C GLN A 223 -10.56 10.13 5.40
N GLU A 224 -10.65 9.09 4.58
CA GLU A 224 -10.79 7.70 5.00
C GLU A 224 -9.54 6.92 4.63
N GLY A 225 -9.12 6.06 5.57
CA GLY A 225 -7.91 5.26 5.40
C GLY A 225 -8.16 3.97 4.64
N VAL A 226 -7.31 2.99 4.90
CA VAL A 226 -7.41 1.63 4.35
C VAL A 226 -8.21 0.68 5.26
N GLY A 227 -8.92 1.23 6.24
CA GLY A 227 -9.59 0.44 7.27
C GLY A 227 -8.58 -0.31 8.16
N ILE A 228 -8.93 -1.54 8.54
CA ILE A 228 -8.07 -2.40 9.36
C ILE A 228 -7.06 -3.09 8.43
N GLU A 229 -5.77 -2.85 8.66
CA GLU A 229 -4.67 -3.63 8.10
C GLU A 229 -4.53 -4.90 8.92
N ILE A 230 -4.51 -6.06 8.27
CA ILE A 230 -4.51 -7.34 8.96
C ILE A 230 -3.10 -7.91 9.00
N ASP A 231 -2.51 -7.92 10.18
CA ASP A 231 -1.17 -8.41 10.43
C ASP A 231 -1.14 -9.57 11.43
N THR A 232 -2.13 -9.64 12.31
CA THR A 232 -2.23 -10.62 13.41
C THR A 232 -3.57 -11.34 13.39
N PRO A 233 -3.71 -12.48 14.11
CA PRO A 233 -5.02 -13.12 14.30
C PRO A 233 -6.07 -12.18 14.95
N GLU A 234 -5.65 -11.32 15.87
CA GLU A 234 -6.52 -10.36 16.55
C GLU A 234 -7.07 -9.31 15.57
N ASP A 235 -6.26 -8.88 14.60
CA ASP A 235 -6.73 -7.98 13.54
C ASP A 235 -7.78 -8.66 12.66
N LEU A 236 -7.61 -9.97 12.41
CA LEU A 236 -8.57 -10.77 11.64
C LEU A 236 -9.93 -10.88 12.36
N GLU A 237 -9.92 -11.12 13.68
CA GLU A 237 -11.14 -11.14 14.49
C GLU A 237 -11.86 -9.79 14.46
N ARG A 238 -11.12 -8.69 14.64
CA ARG A 238 -11.67 -7.32 14.55
C ARG A 238 -12.26 -7.03 13.16
N ALA A 239 -11.61 -7.50 12.09
CA ALA A 239 -12.10 -7.34 10.74
C ALA A 239 -13.43 -8.09 10.51
N GLU A 240 -13.58 -9.28 11.08
CA GLU A 240 -14.83 -10.02 11.04
C GLU A 240 -15.96 -9.32 11.82
N GLU A 241 -15.64 -8.73 12.97
CA GLU A 241 -16.60 -7.97 13.77
C GLU A 241 -17.14 -6.75 13.00
N VAL A 242 -16.26 -5.99 12.34
CA VAL A 242 -16.65 -4.84 11.51
C VAL A 242 -17.61 -5.27 10.40
N LEU A 243 -17.29 -6.31 9.63
CA LEU A 243 -18.17 -6.77 8.54
C LEU A 243 -19.51 -7.33 9.04
N ARG A 244 -19.55 -7.90 10.23
CA ARG A 244 -20.82 -8.34 10.84
C ARG A 244 -21.68 -7.17 11.29
N ALA A 245 -21.07 -6.07 11.76
CA ALA A 245 -21.77 -4.87 12.18
C ALA A 245 -22.36 -4.08 11.01
N ASP A 246 -21.67 -4.07 9.85
CA ASP A 246 -22.12 -3.36 8.64
C ASP A 246 -23.24 -4.12 7.89
N GLY A 247 -23.56 -5.35 8.29
CA GLY A 247 -24.61 -6.19 7.67
C GLY A 247 -24.25 -6.72 6.28
N PRO A 248 -25.00 -7.69 5.73
CA PRO A 248 -24.79 -8.13 4.35
C PRO A 248 -25.27 -7.05 3.39
N GLN A 249 -24.34 -6.52 2.58
CA GLN A 249 -24.67 -5.71 1.40
C GLN A 249 -25.04 -6.59 0.21
#